data_779ed5825ff574ac72bb5deb1b4f1120
#
_entry.id   779ed5825ff574ac72bb5deb1b4f1120
#
_cell.length_a   1.000
_cell.length_b   1.000
_cell.length_c   1.000
_cell.angle_alpha   90.00
_cell.angle_beta   90.00
_cell.angle_gamma   90.00
#
_symmetry.space_group_name_H-M   'P 1'
#
loop_
_entity.id
_entity.type
_entity.pdbx_description
1 polymer ?
#
loop_
_entity_poly.entity_id
_entity_poly.type
_entity_poly.pdbx_seq_one_letter_code
_entity_poly.pdbx_strand_id
1 'polypeptide(L)'
;MRWKNVYQVVDCHAEGEVGKVLTGGVFDVPGETMFDKRNFLMQHRDDIRRLCLLEPRGSVTDTLSIVLPATHPEAQLGFVSATTTEYPVMSGSNVIALATVLLETGILPMSEPRTEFVLEAPAGLIRVSCRCVAGKVQSVRFANQPSFVYHSDERLDVDGLGLISVDVAYGGETFVLVDAGAIGLALEPSEARELCVIGEAIKCAANKRLQVQHPMNSQLTGIGQVQFMGPVVRDGSSLSSRNAVVLSPGRLDRSPCGTGTSARLALMYARNEIAVGDTFIHESLIGARLESRIERAVMEGPQPAVVTSVEGRAWITGLHQVGMDPSDPFGAGFALHDTHAWGPGDRGRHFF
;
A
#
# COMPACT_ATOMS: atom_id res chain seq x y z
N MET A 1 27.31 24.60 5.73
CA MET A 1 26.28 23.61 6.09
C MET A 1 26.94 22.25 6.25
N ARG A 2 26.74 21.59 7.39
CA ARG A 2 27.35 20.25 7.68
C ARG A 2 26.37 19.10 7.55
N TRP A 3 25.36 19.24 6.71
CA TRP A 3 24.36 18.19 6.54
C TRP A 3 24.97 16.88 6.08
N LYS A 4 24.48 15.80 6.65
CA LYS A 4 24.73 14.43 6.19
C LYS A 4 23.47 13.89 5.53
N ASN A 5 23.63 12.94 4.61
CA ASN A 5 22.52 12.23 3.99
C ASN A 5 21.47 13.20 3.40
N VAL A 6 21.86 13.95 2.38
CA VAL A 6 20.93 14.85 1.68
C VAL A 6 20.21 14.06 0.60
N TYR A 7 18.88 14.01 0.70
CA TYR A 7 18.02 13.31 -0.24
C TYR A 7 17.14 14.30 -1.00
N GLN A 8 16.92 14.03 -2.29
CA GLN A 8 15.94 14.75 -3.09
C GLN A 8 14.60 14.04 -2.98
N VAL A 9 13.56 14.78 -2.61
CA VAL A 9 12.23 14.25 -2.35
C VAL A 9 11.19 15.05 -3.12
N VAL A 10 10.28 14.34 -3.76
CA VAL A 10 9.08 14.88 -4.38
C VAL A 10 7.89 14.44 -3.55
N ASP A 11 7.19 15.39 -2.94
CA ASP A 11 5.96 15.13 -2.21
C ASP A 11 4.78 15.06 -3.19
N CYS A 12 3.89 14.13 -2.95
CA CYS A 12 2.70 13.90 -3.75
C CYS A 12 1.59 13.25 -2.91
N HIS A 13 0.42 13.11 -3.50
CA HIS A 13 -0.58 12.19 -2.98
C HIS A 13 -1.23 11.41 -4.12
N ALA A 14 -1.60 10.16 -3.87
CA ALA A 14 -2.38 9.33 -4.78
C ALA A 14 -3.75 9.08 -4.17
N GLU A 15 -4.80 9.66 -4.80
CA GLU A 15 -6.18 9.57 -4.30
C GLU A 15 -6.28 9.85 -2.79
N GLY A 16 -5.54 10.87 -2.32
CA GLY A 16 -5.51 11.30 -0.92
C GLY A 16 -4.44 10.65 -0.04
N GLU A 17 -3.91 9.50 -0.39
CA GLU A 17 -2.81 8.89 0.37
C GLU A 17 -1.51 9.66 0.13
N VAL A 18 -0.94 10.18 1.20
CA VAL A 18 0.26 11.02 1.15
C VAL A 18 1.48 10.16 0.85
N GLY A 19 2.26 10.57 -0.14
CA GLY A 19 3.47 9.87 -0.57
C GLY A 19 4.64 10.81 -0.78
N LYS A 20 5.82 10.29 -0.49
CA LYS A 20 7.11 10.89 -0.80
C LYS A 20 7.82 10.00 -1.82
N VAL A 21 8.38 10.59 -2.86
CA VAL A 21 9.22 9.88 -3.83
C VAL A 21 10.64 10.38 -3.66
N LEU A 22 11.53 9.51 -3.18
CA LEU A 22 12.95 9.79 -3.03
C LEU A 22 13.63 9.53 -4.37
N THR A 23 13.96 10.60 -5.09
CA THR A 23 14.46 10.58 -6.46
C THR A 23 15.98 10.70 -6.55
N GLY A 24 16.66 11.03 -5.44
CA GLY A 24 18.12 11.19 -5.43
C GLY A 24 18.71 11.14 -4.04
N GLY A 25 20.03 10.84 -3.99
CA GLY A 25 20.80 10.73 -2.75
C GLY A 25 21.01 9.29 -2.23
N VAL A 26 20.37 8.31 -2.84
CA VAL A 26 20.61 6.88 -2.61
C VAL A 26 21.14 6.28 -3.91
N PHE A 27 22.42 5.93 -3.94
CA PHE A 27 23.10 5.55 -5.19
C PHE A 27 23.36 4.05 -5.30
N ASP A 28 23.66 3.38 -4.19
CA ASP A 28 24.02 1.98 -4.18
C ASP A 28 23.31 1.26 -3.03
N VAL A 29 22.44 0.32 -3.41
CA VAL A 29 21.76 -0.57 -2.49
C VAL A 29 22.08 -1.99 -2.93
N PRO A 30 22.87 -2.75 -2.15
CA PRO A 30 23.19 -4.14 -2.46
C PRO A 30 21.96 -5.03 -2.56
N GLY A 31 21.99 -5.99 -3.48
CA GLY A 31 20.94 -6.98 -3.69
C GLY A 31 20.85 -7.42 -5.16
N GLU A 32 20.68 -8.72 -5.39
CA GLU A 32 20.52 -9.30 -6.72
C GLU A 32 19.11 -9.10 -7.26
N THR A 33 18.13 -8.99 -6.35
CA THR A 33 16.72 -8.72 -6.65
C THR A 33 16.25 -7.47 -5.91
N MET A 34 15.13 -6.90 -6.33
CA MET A 34 14.52 -5.77 -5.61
C MET A 34 14.06 -6.19 -4.19
N PHE A 35 13.72 -7.46 -4.00
CA PHE A 35 13.42 -8.01 -2.68
C PHE A 35 14.66 -8.03 -1.77
N ASP A 36 15.83 -8.36 -2.29
CA ASP A 36 17.09 -8.31 -1.54
C ASP A 36 17.46 -6.86 -1.18
N LYS A 37 17.30 -5.93 -2.12
CA LYS A 37 17.52 -4.50 -1.88
C LYS A 37 16.59 -3.97 -0.77
N ARG A 38 15.32 -4.38 -0.76
CA ARG A 38 14.36 -4.08 0.32
C ARG A 38 14.88 -4.60 1.67
N ASN A 39 15.30 -5.85 1.73
CA ASN A 39 15.80 -6.45 2.95
C ASN A 39 17.08 -5.77 3.45
N PHE A 40 17.97 -5.37 2.53
CA PHE A 40 19.16 -4.60 2.87
C PHE A 40 18.80 -3.23 3.46
N LEU A 41 17.88 -2.50 2.84
CA LEU A 41 17.40 -1.21 3.36
C LEU A 41 16.81 -1.37 4.76
N MET A 42 15.97 -2.37 4.97
CA MET A 42 15.33 -2.64 6.26
C MET A 42 16.35 -2.99 7.36
N GLN A 43 17.39 -3.75 7.03
CA GLN A 43 18.34 -4.26 8.03
C GLN A 43 19.53 -3.33 8.26
N HIS A 44 19.97 -2.59 7.24
CA HIS A 44 21.23 -1.86 7.26
C HIS A 44 21.09 -0.36 6.96
N ARG A 45 20.00 0.08 6.37
CA ARG A 45 19.78 1.48 5.96
C ARG A 45 18.38 2.00 6.32
N ASP A 46 17.84 1.54 7.45
CA ASP A 46 16.57 2.04 7.97
C ASP A 46 16.61 3.53 8.36
N ASP A 47 17.83 4.09 8.45
CA ASP A 47 18.07 5.53 8.61
C ASP A 47 17.35 6.37 7.55
N ILE A 48 17.25 5.88 6.30
CA ILE A 48 16.57 6.57 5.19
C ILE A 48 15.07 6.71 5.48
N ARG A 49 14.41 5.61 5.83
CA ARG A 49 12.99 5.59 6.18
C ARG A 49 12.72 6.48 7.38
N ARG A 50 13.49 6.32 8.45
CA ARG A 50 13.35 7.09 9.68
C ARG A 50 13.54 8.59 9.44
N LEU A 51 14.53 8.97 8.67
CA LEU A 51 14.78 10.38 8.33
C LEU A 51 13.62 11.00 7.56
N CYS A 52 13.04 10.27 6.60
CA CYS A 52 12.02 10.81 5.70
C CYS A 52 10.60 10.73 6.28
N LEU A 53 10.30 9.71 7.12
CA LEU A 53 8.94 9.40 7.53
C LEU A 53 8.64 9.65 9.01
N LEU A 54 9.67 9.72 9.88
CA LEU A 54 9.45 10.03 11.28
C LEU A 54 9.55 11.54 11.55
N GLU A 55 8.93 11.97 12.64
CA GLU A 55 9.05 13.35 13.12
C GLU A 55 10.52 13.71 13.42
N PRO A 56 10.93 14.96 13.22
CA PRO A 56 10.14 16.11 12.84
C PRO A 56 10.04 16.34 11.30
N ARG A 57 10.51 15.41 10.45
CA ARG A 57 10.55 15.56 8.98
C ARG A 57 9.46 14.81 8.23
N GLY A 58 8.78 13.92 8.92
CA GLY A 58 7.65 13.16 8.40
C GLY A 58 6.50 13.10 9.40
N SER A 59 5.50 12.31 9.08
CA SER A 59 4.33 12.06 9.92
C SER A 59 3.86 10.61 9.78
N VAL A 60 3.02 10.15 10.69
CA VAL A 60 2.44 8.80 10.68
C VAL A 60 1.68 8.48 9.39
N THR A 61 1.23 9.51 8.66
CA THR A 61 0.47 9.36 7.43
C THR A 61 1.34 9.24 6.17
N ASP A 62 2.64 9.56 6.28
CA ASP A 62 3.51 9.57 5.12
C ASP A 62 3.92 8.16 4.69
N THR A 63 4.03 7.98 3.38
CA THR A 63 4.65 6.81 2.77
C THR A 63 5.84 7.25 1.92
N LEU A 64 6.75 6.35 1.62
CA LEU A 64 7.97 6.64 0.86
C LEU A 64 8.13 5.61 -0.27
N SER A 65 8.48 6.09 -1.46
CA SER A 65 9.01 5.29 -2.55
C SER A 65 10.47 5.67 -2.78
N ILE A 66 11.40 4.76 -2.56
CA ILE A 66 12.83 4.94 -2.83
C ILE A 66 13.10 4.46 -4.25
N VAL A 67 13.43 5.37 -5.16
CA VAL A 67 13.76 5.04 -6.56
C VAL A 67 15.16 4.46 -6.64
N LEU A 68 15.30 3.31 -7.30
CA LEU A 68 16.54 2.57 -7.43
C LEU A 68 16.74 2.10 -8.89
N PRO A 69 17.96 1.80 -9.31
CA PRO A 69 18.19 1.06 -10.52
C PRO A 69 17.51 -0.30 -10.46
N ALA A 70 16.80 -0.67 -11.55
CA ALA A 70 16.16 -1.98 -11.67
C ALA A 70 17.22 -3.11 -11.66
N THR A 71 16.82 -4.27 -11.18
CA THR A 71 17.62 -5.51 -11.29
C THR A 71 17.13 -6.39 -12.43
N HIS A 72 15.85 -6.26 -12.79
CA HIS A 72 15.27 -7.00 -13.90
C HIS A 72 15.40 -6.24 -15.23
N PRO A 73 15.82 -6.89 -16.34
CA PRO A 73 16.09 -6.21 -17.61
C PRO A 73 14.87 -5.60 -18.31
N GLU A 74 13.66 -6.06 -18.00
CA GLU A 74 12.42 -5.47 -18.55
C GLU A 74 12.02 -4.17 -17.85
N ALA A 75 12.49 -3.92 -16.63
CA ALA A 75 12.09 -2.76 -15.86
C ALA A 75 12.96 -1.53 -16.17
N GLN A 76 12.33 -0.39 -16.37
CA GLN A 76 13.02 0.90 -16.55
C GLN A 76 13.64 1.39 -15.26
N LEU A 77 12.94 1.22 -14.14
CA LEU A 77 13.40 1.55 -12.79
C LEU A 77 12.85 0.57 -11.77
N GLY A 78 13.56 0.44 -10.67
CA GLY A 78 13.09 -0.25 -9.47
C GLY A 78 12.68 0.73 -8.39
N PHE A 79 11.92 0.24 -7.42
CA PHE A 79 11.58 1.00 -6.22
C PHE A 79 11.35 0.11 -5.02
N VAL A 80 11.58 0.67 -3.84
CA VAL A 80 11.21 0.06 -2.56
C VAL A 80 10.28 1.02 -1.82
N SER A 81 9.11 0.52 -1.44
CA SER A 81 8.16 1.27 -0.61
C SER A 81 8.48 1.14 0.87
N ALA A 82 8.21 2.19 1.64
CA ALA A 82 8.27 2.18 3.09
C ALA A 82 7.10 2.97 3.70
N THR A 83 6.65 2.52 4.86
CA THR A 83 5.76 3.26 5.77
C THR A 83 6.54 3.66 7.02
N THR A 84 5.90 4.30 7.99
CA THR A 84 6.55 4.63 9.26
C THR A 84 7.00 3.41 10.07
N THR A 85 6.47 2.22 9.79
CA THR A 85 6.73 0.99 10.57
C THR A 85 7.33 -0.16 9.76
N GLU A 86 7.20 -0.17 8.44
CA GLU A 86 7.50 -1.35 7.63
C GLU A 86 7.93 -1.01 6.19
N TYR A 87 8.38 -2.03 5.48
CA TYR A 87 8.72 -2.00 4.06
C TYR A 87 7.80 -2.98 3.30
N PRO A 88 6.61 -2.54 2.88
CA PRO A 88 5.71 -3.39 2.11
C PRO A 88 6.35 -3.84 0.80
N VAL A 89 6.04 -5.06 0.37
CA VAL A 89 6.57 -5.59 -0.90
C VAL A 89 5.89 -4.97 -2.11
N MET A 90 4.69 -4.45 -1.92
CA MET A 90 3.90 -3.75 -2.93
C MET A 90 3.01 -2.70 -2.26
N SER A 91 2.82 -1.55 -2.92
CA SER A 91 1.87 -0.50 -2.53
C SER A 91 1.29 0.15 -3.78
N GLY A 92 -0.03 0.03 -3.96
CA GLY A 92 -0.71 0.54 -5.16
C GLY A 92 -0.71 2.07 -5.23
N SER A 93 -0.97 2.76 -4.12
CA SER A 93 -0.91 4.23 -4.06
C SER A 93 0.51 4.74 -4.36
N ASN A 94 1.53 4.04 -3.85
CA ASN A 94 2.92 4.39 -4.15
C ASN A 94 3.27 4.18 -5.64
N VAL A 95 2.75 3.16 -6.30
CA VAL A 95 2.93 2.98 -7.77
C VAL A 95 2.30 4.14 -8.54
N ILE A 96 1.08 4.54 -8.19
CA ILE A 96 0.37 5.65 -8.84
C ILE A 96 1.13 6.97 -8.64
N ALA A 97 1.55 7.26 -7.40
CA ALA A 97 2.33 8.43 -7.04
C ALA A 97 3.69 8.44 -7.76
N LEU A 98 4.43 7.33 -7.68
CA LEU A 98 5.74 7.18 -8.30
C LEU A 98 5.67 7.37 -9.82
N ALA A 99 4.75 6.70 -10.51
CA ALA A 99 4.59 6.83 -11.96
C ALA A 99 4.32 8.28 -12.39
N THR A 100 3.45 8.97 -11.64
CA THR A 100 3.16 10.40 -11.88
C THR A 100 4.42 11.24 -11.71
N VAL A 101 5.15 11.05 -10.61
CA VAL A 101 6.39 11.79 -10.32
C VAL A 101 7.45 11.53 -11.39
N LEU A 102 7.69 10.27 -11.76
CA LEU A 102 8.71 9.91 -12.75
C LEU A 102 8.48 10.58 -14.12
N LEU A 103 7.22 10.69 -14.54
CA LEU A 103 6.85 11.30 -15.81
C LEU A 103 6.82 12.83 -15.73
N GLU A 104 6.16 13.41 -14.72
CA GLU A 104 5.99 14.87 -14.62
C GLU A 104 7.27 15.61 -14.22
N THR A 105 8.25 14.91 -13.63
CA THR A 105 9.58 15.50 -13.36
C THR A 105 10.61 15.19 -14.44
N GLY A 106 10.24 14.44 -15.48
CA GLY A 106 11.11 14.10 -16.60
C GLY A 106 12.19 13.07 -16.28
N ILE A 107 12.08 12.32 -15.17
CA ILE A 107 12.99 11.20 -14.86
C ILE A 107 12.79 10.07 -15.90
N LEU A 108 11.54 9.83 -16.30
CA LEU A 108 11.22 9.03 -17.49
C LEU A 108 10.58 9.91 -18.55
N PRO A 109 10.82 9.63 -19.84
CA PRO A 109 10.20 10.39 -20.92
C PRO A 109 8.69 10.15 -20.95
N MET A 110 7.91 11.23 -21.09
CA MET A 110 6.47 11.18 -21.28
C MET A 110 6.12 11.16 -22.78
N SER A 111 5.21 10.28 -23.15
CA SER A 111 4.59 10.21 -24.48
C SER A 111 3.09 10.40 -24.36
N GLU A 112 2.48 11.19 -25.24
CA GLU A 112 1.04 11.40 -25.32
C GLU A 112 0.42 10.66 -26.51
N PRO A 113 -0.79 10.17 -26.40
CA PRO A 113 -1.71 10.27 -25.26
C PRO A 113 -1.47 9.22 -24.16
N ARG A 114 -0.50 8.31 -24.35
CA ARG A 114 -0.22 7.20 -23.43
C ARG A 114 1.28 6.94 -23.32
N THR A 115 1.72 6.73 -22.06
CA THR A 115 3.07 6.27 -21.74
C THR A 115 2.97 4.93 -21.03
N GLU A 116 3.70 3.93 -21.51
CA GLU A 116 3.76 2.60 -20.93
C GLU A 116 5.20 2.25 -20.55
N PHE A 117 5.37 1.69 -19.37
CA PHE A 117 6.67 1.26 -18.86
C PHE A 117 6.51 0.18 -17.78
N VAL A 118 7.61 -0.41 -17.37
CA VAL A 118 7.65 -1.44 -16.34
C VAL A 118 8.47 -0.93 -15.17
N LEU A 119 7.92 -1.03 -13.98
CA LEU A 119 8.62 -0.83 -12.71
C LEU A 119 8.92 -2.18 -12.07
N GLU A 120 9.96 -2.24 -11.25
CA GLU A 120 10.28 -3.39 -10.44
C GLU A 120 10.06 -3.08 -8.96
N ALA A 121 9.14 -3.80 -8.34
CA ALA A 121 8.91 -3.78 -6.88
C ALA A 121 9.52 -5.02 -6.23
N PRO A 122 9.66 -5.08 -4.91
CA PRO A 122 10.03 -6.31 -4.20
C PRO A 122 9.09 -7.50 -4.49
N ALA A 123 7.83 -7.24 -4.82
CA ALA A 123 6.86 -8.25 -5.24
C ALA A 123 7.03 -8.71 -6.71
N GLY A 124 7.88 -8.06 -7.52
CA GLY A 124 8.12 -8.37 -8.91
C GLY A 124 7.81 -7.22 -9.87
N LEU A 125 7.64 -7.55 -11.15
CA LEU A 125 7.41 -6.57 -12.21
C LEU A 125 5.99 -5.99 -12.16
N ILE A 126 5.90 -4.68 -12.30
CA ILE A 126 4.65 -3.92 -12.34
C ILE A 126 4.55 -3.20 -13.69
N ARG A 127 3.62 -3.64 -14.52
CA ARG A 127 3.33 -2.99 -15.81
C ARG A 127 2.43 -1.79 -15.57
N VAL A 128 2.90 -0.62 -16.00
CA VAL A 128 2.24 0.67 -15.77
C VAL A 128 1.84 1.27 -17.12
N SER A 129 0.63 1.81 -17.19
CA SER A 129 0.09 2.55 -18.33
C SER A 129 -0.50 3.87 -17.84
N CYS A 130 0.08 4.98 -18.26
CA CYS A 130 -0.34 6.33 -17.88
C CYS A 130 -1.04 7.02 -19.03
N ARG A 131 -2.22 7.56 -18.81
CA ARG A 131 -2.87 8.48 -19.73
C ARG A 131 -2.29 9.87 -19.53
N CYS A 132 -1.73 10.45 -20.57
CA CYS A 132 -1.02 11.73 -20.52
C CYS A 132 -1.66 12.73 -21.47
N VAL A 133 -1.85 13.96 -21.02
CA VAL A 133 -2.41 15.06 -21.84
C VAL A 133 -1.76 16.37 -21.41
N ALA A 134 -1.22 17.11 -22.36
CA ALA A 134 -0.60 18.42 -22.15
C ALA A 134 0.48 18.41 -21.06
N GLY A 135 1.37 17.41 -21.09
CA GLY A 135 2.46 17.25 -20.11
C GLY A 135 2.03 16.81 -18.72
N LYS A 136 0.78 16.40 -18.56
CA LYS A 136 0.20 15.97 -17.27
C LYS A 136 -0.26 14.53 -17.30
N VAL A 137 0.07 13.76 -16.27
CA VAL A 137 -0.50 12.43 -16.04
C VAL A 137 -1.94 12.58 -15.53
N GLN A 138 -2.90 12.11 -16.32
CA GLN A 138 -4.32 12.18 -16.02
C GLN A 138 -4.81 11.00 -15.19
N SER A 139 -4.24 9.82 -15.45
CA SER A 139 -4.46 8.61 -14.67
C SER A 139 -3.30 7.64 -14.84
N VAL A 140 -3.10 6.81 -13.84
CA VAL A 140 -2.13 5.73 -13.83
C VAL A 140 -2.88 4.42 -13.62
N ARG A 141 -2.75 3.49 -14.57
CA ARG A 141 -3.23 2.11 -14.44
C ARG A 141 -2.03 1.19 -14.30
N PHE A 142 -2.09 0.26 -13.36
CA PHE A 142 -1.07 -0.78 -13.23
C PHE A 142 -1.73 -2.15 -13.08
N ALA A 143 -1.06 -3.20 -13.56
CA ALA A 143 -1.42 -4.58 -13.30
C ALA A 143 -0.80 -5.02 -11.97
N ASN A 144 -1.64 -5.50 -11.07
CA ASN A 144 -1.18 -5.99 -9.77
C ASN A 144 -0.70 -7.44 -9.87
N GLN A 145 -0.01 -7.91 -8.82
CA GLN A 145 0.37 -9.32 -8.67
C GLN A 145 -0.88 -10.21 -8.51
N PRO A 146 -0.77 -11.52 -8.76
CA PRO A 146 -1.87 -12.45 -8.53
C PRO A 146 -2.44 -12.31 -7.12
N SER A 147 -3.75 -12.18 -7.04
CA SER A 147 -4.48 -11.97 -5.79
C SER A 147 -5.39 -13.17 -5.52
N PHE A 148 -5.43 -13.66 -4.28
CA PHE A 148 -6.10 -14.91 -3.93
C PHE A 148 -6.59 -14.91 -2.48
N VAL A 149 -7.44 -15.89 -2.14
CA VAL A 149 -8.02 -16.03 -0.80
C VAL A 149 -7.27 -17.11 -0.03
N TYR A 150 -6.84 -16.81 1.19
CA TYR A 150 -6.26 -17.76 2.14
C TYR A 150 -7.34 -18.48 2.93
N HIS A 151 -8.27 -17.71 3.50
CA HIS A 151 -9.33 -18.20 4.39
C HIS A 151 -10.64 -17.48 4.08
N SER A 152 -11.74 -18.20 4.12
CA SER A 152 -13.10 -17.65 3.96
C SER A 152 -13.96 -18.00 5.16
N ASP A 153 -14.77 -17.03 5.60
CA ASP A 153 -15.79 -17.19 6.65
C ASP A 153 -15.24 -17.73 7.99
N GLU A 154 -14.00 -17.33 8.33
CA GLU A 154 -13.35 -17.71 9.59
C GLU A 154 -14.00 -17.02 10.78
N ARG A 155 -14.15 -17.77 11.87
CA ARG A 155 -14.68 -17.22 13.13
C ARG A 155 -13.53 -16.78 14.01
N LEU A 156 -13.49 -15.50 14.32
CA LEU A 156 -12.44 -14.86 15.08
C LEU A 156 -13.01 -14.20 16.33
N ASP A 157 -12.49 -14.59 17.49
CA ASP A 157 -12.84 -13.96 18.78
C ASP A 157 -11.91 -12.74 18.97
N VAL A 158 -12.51 -11.56 19.06
CA VAL A 158 -11.80 -10.27 19.17
C VAL A 158 -12.20 -9.57 20.44
N ASP A 159 -11.21 -9.19 21.23
CA ASP A 159 -11.43 -8.45 22.50
C ASP A 159 -12.27 -7.20 22.26
N GLY A 160 -13.37 -7.08 22.98
CA GLY A 160 -14.31 -5.95 22.88
C GLY A 160 -15.35 -6.06 21.77
N LEU A 161 -15.20 -6.99 20.80
CA LEU A 161 -16.17 -7.23 19.75
C LEU A 161 -16.86 -8.58 19.85
N GLY A 162 -16.24 -9.56 20.58
CA GLY A 162 -16.71 -10.93 20.61
C GLY A 162 -16.40 -11.68 19.30
N LEU A 163 -17.25 -12.65 18.96
CA LEU A 163 -17.05 -13.55 17.84
C LEU A 163 -17.55 -12.94 16.54
N ILE A 164 -16.63 -12.58 15.65
CA ILE A 164 -16.93 -12.01 14.32
C ILE A 164 -16.57 -13.00 13.20
N SER A 165 -17.13 -12.80 12.00
CA SER A 165 -16.72 -13.52 10.78
C SER A 165 -15.76 -12.66 9.99
N VAL A 166 -14.66 -13.27 9.48
CA VAL A 166 -13.64 -12.60 8.70
C VAL A 166 -13.20 -13.47 7.53
N ASP A 167 -12.69 -12.82 6.49
CA ASP A 167 -11.96 -13.47 5.39
C ASP A 167 -10.50 -13.04 5.45
N VAL A 168 -9.60 -13.82 4.83
CA VAL A 168 -8.21 -13.45 4.68
C VAL A 168 -7.79 -13.62 3.23
N ALA A 169 -7.32 -12.56 2.62
CA ALA A 169 -6.92 -12.55 1.21
C ALA A 169 -5.62 -11.78 0.98
N TYR A 170 -4.91 -12.16 -0.08
CA TYR A 170 -3.72 -11.52 -0.59
C TYR A 170 -4.05 -10.69 -1.84
N GLY A 171 -3.54 -9.44 -1.87
CA GLY A 171 -3.67 -8.56 -3.03
C GLY A 171 -2.39 -7.75 -3.30
N GLY A 172 -1.22 -8.34 -2.99
CA GLY A 172 0.07 -7.65 -2.91
C GLY A 172 0.54 -7.41 -1.48
N GLU A 173 -0.39 -7.39 -0.55
CA GLU A 173 -0.26 -7.50 0.91
C GLU A 173 -1.36 -8.42 1.43
N THR A 174 -1.23 -8.90 2.67
CA THR A 174 -2.24 -9.78 3.28
C THR A 174 -3.19 -9.00 4.17
N PHE A 175 -4.48 -9.16 3.90
CA PHE A 175 -5.58 -8.45 4.57
C PHE A 175 -6.49 -9.41 5.33
N VAL A 176 -6.93 -9.00 6.53
CA VAL A 176 -8.22 -9.43 7.05
C VAL A 176 -9.29 -8.56 6.42
N LEU A 177 -10.31 -9.16 5.85
CA LEU A 177 -11.46 -8.52 5.24
C LEU A 177 -12.67 -8.70 6.16
N VAL A 178 -13.31 -7.59 6.55
CA VAL A 178 -14.40 -7.57 7.55
C VAL A 178 -15.58 -6.78 6.99
N ASP A 179 -16.77 -7.35 7.06
CA ASP A 179 -18.01 -6.62 6.79
C ASP A 179 -18.22 -5.58 7.91
N ALA A 180 -18.15 -4.30 7.55
CA ALA A 180 -18.29 -3.19 8.50
C ALA A 180 -19.68 -3.18 9.14
N GLY A 181 -20.73 -3.42 8.34
CA GLY A 181 -22.11 -3.44 8.82
C GLY A 181 -22.37 -4.55 9.83
N ALA A 182 -21.73 -5.72 9.65
CA ALA A 182 -21.86 -6.85 10.56
C ALA A 182 -21.30 -6.58 11.98
N ILE A 183 -20.43 -5.58 12.12
CA ILE A 183 -19.86 -5.15 13.42
C ILE A 183 -20.33 -3.75 13.83
N GLY A 184 -21.37 -3.22 13.17
CA GLY A 184 -22.02 -1.96 13.53
C GLY A 184 -21.34 -0.69 13.05
N LEU A 185 -20.41 -0.76 12.08
CA LEU A 185 -19.73 0.40 11.49
C LEU A 185 -20.35 0.80 10.15
N ALA A 186 -20.50 2.10 9.91
CA ALA A 186 -21.10 2.67 8.71
C ALA A 186 -20.07 3.12 7.67
N LEU A 187 -18.81 3.11 8.00
CA LEU A 187 -17.70 3.65 7.19
C LEU A 187 -17.84 5.15 6.93
N GLU A 188 -18.09 5.89 7.99
CA GLU A 188 -18.15 7.36 7.96
C GLU A 188 -16.85 7.98 8.50
N PRO A 189 -16.45 9.18 8.03
CA PRO A 189 -15.23 9.85 8.53
C PRO A 189 -15.19 10.07 10.05
N SER A 190 -16.35 10.20 10.69
CA SER A 190 -16.48 10.32 12.15
C SER A 190 -16.04 9.09 12.92
N GLU A 191 -16.06 7.91 12.29
CA GLU A 191 -15.64 6.62 12.87
C GLU A 191 -14.13 6.36 12.71
N ALA A 192 -13.37 7.30 12.13
CA ALA A 192 -11.96 7.08 11.76
C ALA A 192 -11.09 6.55 12.92
N ARG A 193 -11.27 7.11 14.14
CA ARG A 193 -10.52 6.65 15.31
C ARG A 193 -10.95 5.26 15.76
N GLU A 194 -12.24 5.00 15.76
CA GLU A 194 -12.82 3.71 16.13
C GLU A 194 -12.37 2.61 15.18
N LEU A 195 -12.42 2.87 13.87
CA LEU A 195 -11.90 1.97 12.82
C LEU A 195 -10.43 1.59 13.06
N CYS A 196 -9.57 2.56 13.45
CA CYS A 196 -8.17 2.29 13.77
C CYS A 196 -8.02 1.34 14.97
N VAL A 197 -8.75 1.60 16.06
CA VAL A 197 -8.68 0.78 17.29
C VAL A 197 -9.18 -0.64 17.03
N ILE A 198 -10.35 -0.75 16.39
CA ILE A 198 -10.97 -2.04 16.05
C ILE A 198 -10.09 -2.80 15.06
N GLY A 199 -9.57 -2.13 14.03
CA GLY A 199 -8.70 -2.76 13.03
C GLY A 199 -7.43 -3.36 13.64
N GLU A 200 -6.76 -2.65 14.54
CA GLU A 200 -5.59 -3.20 15.24
C GLU A 200 -5.96 -4.38 16.15
N ALA A 201 -7.10 -4.34 16.83
CA ALA A 201 -7.58 -5.47 17.65
C ALA A 201 -7.85 -6.71 16.77
N ILE A 202 -8.53 -6.53 15.64
CA ILE A 202 -8.80 -7.62 14.67
C ILE A 202 -7.49 -8.19 14.11
N LYS A 203 -6.55 -7.33 13.69
CA LYS A 203 -5.24 -7.75 13.17
C LYS A 203 -4.47 -8.59 14.19
N CYS A 204 -4.43 -8.13 15.44
CA CYS A 204 -3.78 -8.86 16.53
C CYS A 204 -4.43 -10.23 16.77
N ALA A 205 -5.75 -10.31 16.81
CA ALA A 205 -6.48 -11.57 17.01
C ALA A 205 -6.26 -12.53 15.83
N ALA A 206 -6.32 -12.03 14.59
CA ALA A 206 -6.10 -12.80 13.37
C ALA A 206 -4.68 -13.41 13.33
N ASN A 207 -3.64 -12.62 13.59
CA ASN A 207 -2.26 -13.11 13.60
C ASN A 207 -1.97 -14.14 14.70
N LYS A 208 -2.74 -14.17 15.80
CA LYS A 208 -2.62 -15.20 16.84
C LYS A 208 -3.24 -16.53 16.43
N ARG A 209 -4.28 -16.50 15.59
CA ARG A 209 -5.11 -17.67 15.26
C ARG A 209 -4.90 -18.19 13.84
N LEU A 210 -4.75 -17.30 12.88
CA LEU A 210 -4.72 -17.65 11.46
C LEU A 210 -3.25 -17.63 10.98
N GLN A 211 -2.83 -18.73 10.38
CA GLN A 211 -1.51 -18.83 9.76
C GLN A 211 -1.65 -18.63 8.27
N VAL A 212 -0.85 -17.72 7.72
CA VAL A 212 -0.77 -17.43 6.30
C VAL A 212 0.67 -17.44 5.84
N GLN A 213 0.90 -18.01 4.67
CA GLN A 213 2.20 -18.02 3.99
C GLN A 213 1.95 -17.98 2.49
N HIS A 214 2.64 -17.08 1.80
CA HIS A 214 2.49 -16.95 0.36
C HIS A 214 2.98 -18.22 -0.35
N PRO A 215 2.18 -18.80 -1.27
CA PRO A 215 2.48 -20.11 -1.86
C PRO A 215 3.77 -20.14 -2.67
N MET A 216 4.19 -19.01 -3.24
CA MET A 216 5.41 -18.90 -4.06
C MET A 216 6.57 -18.18 -3.35
N ASN A 217 6.35 -17.62 -2.15
CA ASN A 217 7.41 -16.96 -1.39
C ASN A 217 7.25 -17.19 0.12
N SER A 218 7.99 -18.14 0.67
CA SER A 218 7.91 -18.52 2.08
C SER A 218 8.32 -17.44 3.07
N GLN A 219 8.94 -16.35 2.62
CA GLN A 219 9.31 -15.21 3.47
C GLN A 219 8.14 -14.24 3.67
N LEU A 220 7.08 -14.33 2.86
CA LEU A 220 5.87 -13.53 3.01
C LEU A 220 4.87 -14.29 3.90
N THR A 221 4.83 -13.88 5.16
CA THR A 221 4.01 -14.50 6.21
C THR A 221 3.30 -13.43 7.04
N GLY A 222 2.22 -13.83 7.71
CA GLY A 222 1.46 -12.97 8.61
C GLY A 222 0.48 -12.04 7.88
N ILE A 223 -0.32 -11.34 8.67
CA ILE A 223 -1.39 -10.44 8.23
C ILE A 223 -1.00 -9.02 8.62
N GLY A 224 -0.79 -8.16 7.61
CA GLY A 224 -0.31 -6.80 7.81
C GLY A 224 -1.42 -5.77 8.02
N GLN A 225 -2.60 -5.98 7.43
CA GLN A 225 -3.61 -4.95 7.29
C GLN A 225 -5.02 -5.49 7.53
N VAL A 226 -5.96 -4.58 7.86
CA VAL A 226 -7.39 -4.89 7.98
C VAL A 226 -8.16 -3.98 7.03
N GLN A 227 -9.04 -4.55 6.22
CA GLN A 227 -9.96 -3.82 5.37
C GLN A 227 -11.40 -4.03 5.83
N PHE A 228 -12.03 -2.95 6.25
CA PHE A 228 -13.47 -2.91 6.48
C PHE A 228 -14.18 -2.68 5.16
N MET A 229 -15.16 -3.53 4.87
CA MET A 229 -15.88 -3.56 3.61
C MET A 229 -17.31 -3.04 3.80
N GLY A 230 -17.70 -2.07 3.00
CA GLY A 230 -19.09 -1.66 2.86
C GLY A 230 -19.88 -2.58 1.92
N PRO A 231 -21.20 -2.37 1.83
CA PRO A 231 -22.05 -3.11 0.91
C PRO A 231 -21.65 -2.83 -0.55
N VAL A 232 -21.80 -3.84 -1.39
CA VAL A 232 -21.63 -3.67 -2.84
C VAL A 232 -22.90 -3.11 -3.43
N VAL A 233 -22.76 -2.00 -4.15
CA VAL A 233 -23.84 -1.34 -4.91
C VAL A 233 -23.62 -1.62 -6.38
N ARG A 234 -24.67 -2.04 -7.07
CA ARG A 234 -24.66 -2.24 -8.53
C ARG A 234 -25.43 -1.10 -9.20
N ASP A 235 -24.75 -0.41 -10.12
CA ASP A 235 -25.35 0.59 -10.99
C ASP A 235 -25.06 0.22 -12.45
N GLY A 236 -26.06 -0.32 -13.12
CA GLY A 236 -25.89 -0.92 -14.44
C GLY A 236 -24.84 -2.02 -14.48
N SER A 237 -23.80 -1.85 -15.27
CA SER A 237 -22.65 -2.76 -15.36
C SER A 237 -21.53 -2.48 -14.37
N SER A 238 -21.62 -1.40 -13.60
CA SER A 238 -20.61 -1.00 -12.63
C SER A 238 -20.96 -1.53 -11.24
N LEU A 239 -19.95 -2.04 -10.56
CA LEU A 239 -20.01 -2.40 -9.14
C LEU A 239 -19.21 -1.37 -8.35
N SER A 240 -19.71 -0.97 -7.20
CA SER A 240 -19.00 -0.05 -6.29
C SER A 240 -19.20 -0.44 -4.83
N SER A 241 -18.23 -0.06 -4.00
CA SER A 241 -18.32 -0.21 -2.55
C SER A 241 -17.43 0.82 -1.88
N ARG A 242 -17.79 1.21 -0.66
CA ARG A 242 -16.90 1.99 0.22
C ARG A 242 -16.06 1.05 1.07
N ASN A 243 -14.85 1.47 1.42
CA ASN A 243 -13.98 0.75 2.34
C ASN A 243 -13.21 1.69 3.28
N ALA A 244 -12.63 1.09 4.30
CA ALA A 244 -11.58 1.69 5.11
C ALA A 244 -10.48 0.65 5.35
N VAL A 245 -9.23 1.05 5.15
CA VAL A 245 -8.09 0.15 5.39
C VAL A 245 -7.26 0.69 6.54
N VAL A 246 -7.04 -0.17 7.53
CA VAL A 246 -6.19 0.12 8.70
C VAL A 246 -4.83 -0.50 8.49
N LEU A 247 -3.82 0.37 8.51
CA LEU A 247 -2.40 0.06 8.40
C LEU A 247 -1.73 0.22 9.76
N SER A 248 -0.63 -0.51 9.99
CA SER A 248 0.20 -0.28 11.18
C SER A 248 0.79 1.13 11.18
N PRO A 249 0.83 1.80 12.33
CA PRO A 249 0.49 1.36 13.69
C PRO A 249 -0.93 1.75 14.13
N GLY A 250 -1.93 1.59 13.31
CA GLY A 250 -3.32 1.96 13.59
C GLY A 250 -3.70 3.30 12.97
N ARG A 251 -3.35 3.49 11.69
CA ARG A 251 -3.79 4.61 10.85
C ARG A 251 -4.64 4.12 9.69
N LEU A 252 -5.47 4.98 9.16
CA LEU A 252 -6.24 4.71 7.95
C LEU A 252 -5.42 5.04 6.69
N ASP A 253 -5.54 4.23 5.65
CA ASP A 253 -5.23 4.62 4.27
C ASP A 253 -6.24 5.70 3.85
N ARG A 254 -5.77 6.79 3.26
CA ARG A 254 -6.64 7.85 2.74
C ARG A 254 -7.22 7.48 1.38
N SER A 255 -6.47 6.69 0.61
CA SER A 255 -6.97 6.10 -0.64
C SER A 255 -7.86 4.88 -0.37
N PRO A 256 -8.56 4.35 -1.38
CA PRO A 256 -9.28 3.07 -1.24
C PRO A 256 -8.36 1.86 -1.09
N CYS A 257 -7.03 2.02 -1.11
CA CYS A 257 -6.01 0.99 -1.07
C CYS A 257 -6.03 0.04 -2.29
N GLY A 258 -5.03 0.17 -3.17
CA GLY A 258 -4.96 -0.63 -4.40
C GLY A 258 -4.78 -2.12 -4.15
N THR A 259 -3.90 -2.49 -3.20
CA THR A 259 -3.68 -3.89 -2.80
C THR A 259 -4.89 -4.46 -2.05
N GLY A 260 -5.52 -3.68 -1.19
CA GLY A 260 -6.78 -4.05 -0.51
C GLY A 260 -7.93 -4.25 -1.50
N THR A 261 -8.02 -3.39 -2.52
CA THR A 261 -9.02 -3.56 -3.59
C THR A 261 -8.80 -4.87 -4.36
N SER A 262 -7.55 -5.21 -4.66
CA SER A 262 -7.21 -6.48 -5.32
C SER A 262 -7.56 -7.70 -4.47
N ALA A 263 -7.30 -7.63 -3.15
CA ALA A 263 -7.73 -8.68 -2.20
C ALA A 263 -9.26 -8.81 -2.15
N ARG A 264 -9.99 -7.69 -2.15
CA ARG A 264 -11.47 -7.68 -2.21
C ARG A 264 -11.98 -8.32 -3.50
N LEU A 265 -11.39 -8.00 -4.65
CA LEU A 265 -11.77 -8.57 -5.93
C LEU A 265 -11.50 -10.08 -5.99
N ALA A 266 -10.40 -10.56 -5.40
CA ALA A 266 -10.12 -11.99 -5.29
C ALA A 266 -11.19 -12.71 -4.46
N LEU A 267 -11.63 -12.13 -3.33
CA LEU A 267 -12.71 -12.66 -2.51
C LEU A 267 -14.04 -12.67 -3.27
N MET A 268 -14.42 -11.57 -3.92
CA MET A 268 -15.65 -11.47 -4.71
C MET A 268 -15.65 -12.46 -5.87
N TYR A 269 -14.51 -12.67 -6.53
CA TYR A 269 -14.37 -13.66 -7.59
C TYR A 269 -14.55 -15.09 -7.06
N ALA A 270 -13.91 -15.41 -5.94
CA ALA A 270 -14.05 -16.71 -5.28
C ALA A 270 -15.51 -17.01 -4.86
N ARG A 271 -16.29 -15.98 -4.54
CA ARG A 271 -17.73 -16.06 -4.19
C ARG A 271 -18.65 -15.97 -5.41
N ASN A 272 -18.12 -15.86 -6.63
CA ASN A 272 -18.89 -15.64 -7.87
C ASN A 272 -19.75 -14.37 -7.86
N GLU A 273 -19.33 -13.33 -7.16
CA GLU A 273 -19.98 -12.02 -7.08
C GLU A 273 -19.54 -11.08 -8.20
N ILE A 274 -18.39 -11.36 -8.81
CA ILE A 274 -17.77 -10.59 -9.91
C ILE A 274 -17.10 -11.55 -10.91
N ALA A 275 -17.05 -11.17 -12.18
CA ALA A 275 -16.45 -11.98 -13.25
C ALA A 275 -15.20 -11.31 -13.85
N VAL A 276 -14.42 -12.09 -14.60
CA VAL A 276 -13.33 -11.56 -15.43
C VAL A 276 -13.90 -10.55 -16.41
N GLY A 277 -13.29 -9.37 -16.47
CA GLY A 277 -13.70 -8.27 -17.33
C GLY A 277 -14.62 -7.25 -16.66
N ASP A 278 -15.18 -7.55 -15.49
CA ASP A 278 -16.01 -6.60 -14.76
C ASP A 278 -15.16 -5.50 -14.12
N THR A 279 -15.76 -4.31 -14.01
CA THR A 279 -15.18 -3.14 -13.36
C THR A 279 -15.77 -2.96 -11.97
N PHE A 280 -14.91 -2.61 -11.02
CA PHE A 280 -15.26 -2.32 -9.63
C PHE A 280 -14.68 -0.97 -9.21
N ILE A 281 -15.52 -0.10 -8.68
CA ILE A 281 -15.12 1.20 -8.13
C ILE A 281 -15.06 1.09 -6.61
N HIS A 282 -13.88 1.29 -6.05
CA HIS A 282 -13.69 1.33 -4.61
C HIS A 282 -13.56 2.78 -4.14
N GLU A 283 -14.34 3.17 -3.13
CA GLU A 283 -14.36 4.52 -2.57
C GLU A 283 -13.85 4.52 -1.13
N SER A 284 -12.95 5.44 -0.80
CA SER A 284 -12.44 5.61 0.57
C SER A 284 -13.34 6.49 1.42
N LEU A 285 -13.04 6.60 2.73
CA LEU A 285 -13.78 7.45 3.67
C LEU A 285 -13.80 8.95 3.27
N ILE A 286 -12.80 9.41 2.53
CA ILE A 286 -12.72 10.79 2.05
C ILE A 286 -13.34 10.99 0.65
N GLY A 287 -13.97 9.94 0.09
CA GLY A 287 -14.59 10.00 -1.24
C GLY A 287 -13.61 9.86 -2.41
N ALA A 288 -12.34 9.51 -2.15
CA ALA A 288 -11.40 9.19 -3.21
C ALA A 288 -11.74 7.84 -3.85
N ARG A 289 -11.41 7.66 -5.14
CA ARG A 289 -11.85 6.50 -5.92
C ARG A 289 -10.71 5.83 -6.66
N LEU A 290 -10.72 4.51 -6.64
CA LEU A 290 -9.92 3.67 -7.52
C LEU A 290 -10.87 2.86 -8.42
N GLU A 291 -10.59 2.85 -9.72
CA GLU A 291 -11.23 1.95 -10.66
C GLU A 291 -10.38 0.70 -10.82
N SER A 292 -10.99 -0.45 -10.68
CA SER A 292 -10.28 -1.74 -10.73
C SER A 292 -11.04 -2.73 -11.59
N ARG A 293 -10.30 -3.68 -12.19
CA ARG A 293 -10.87 -4.69 -13.06
C ARG A 293 -10.17 -6.03 -12.85
N ILE A 294 -10.91 -7.12 -12.95
CA ILE A 294 -10.31 -8.46 -13.06
C ILE A 294 -9.91 -8.68 -14.52
N GLU A 295 -8.62 -8.72 -14.78
CA GLU A 295 -8.09 -8.89 -16.13
C GLU A 295 -8.12 -10.35 -16.58
N ARG A 296 -7.79 -11.27 -15.68
CA ARG A 296 -7.77 -12.71 -15.97
C ARG A 296 -7.71 -13.54 -14.69
N ALA A 297 -8.21 -14.76 -14.77
CA ALA A 297 -8.00 -15.80 -13.77
C ALA A 297 -6.68 -16.53 -14.02
N VAL A 298 -6.00 -16.91 -12.94
CA VAL A 298 -4.69 -17.59 -12.96
C VAL A 298 -4.60 -18.57 -11.80
N MET A 299 -3.50 -19.31 -11.74
CA MET A 299 -3.08 -20.05 -10.55
C MET A 299 -1.84 -19.39 -9.96
N GLU A 300 -1.81 -19.20 -8.65
CA GLU A 300 -0.63 -18.79 -7.88
C GLU A 300 -0.17 -19.98 -7.02
N GLY A 301 0.78 -20.75 -7.55
CA GLY A 301 1.05 -22.08 -7.02
C GLY A 301 -0.23 -22.94 -7.05
N PRO A 302 -0.66 -23.53 -5.92
CA PRO A 302 -1.89 -24.31 -5.85
C PRO A 302 -3.17 -23.46 -5.69
N GLN A 303 -3.07 -22.14 -5.49
CA GLN A 303 -4.20 -21.28 -5.19
C GLN A 303 -4.84 -20.71 -6.46
N PRO A 304 -6.17 -20.83 -6.64
CA PRO A 304 -6.90 -20.04 -7.62
C PRO A 304 -6.73 -18.55 -7.32
N ALA A 305 -6.37 -17.78 -8.33
CA ALA A 305 -6.04 -16.37 -8.18
C ALA A 305 -6.59 -15.55 -9.36
N VAL A 306 -6.63 -14.24 -9.19
CA VAL A 306 -6.95 -13.28 -10.24
C VAL A 306 -5.83 -12.25 -10.38
N VAL A 307 -5.55 -11.85 -11.61
CA VAL A 307 -4.75 -10.66 -11.88
C VAL A 307 -5.71 -9.50 -12.06
N THR A 308 -5.51 -8.46 -11.27
CA THR A 308 -6.32 -7.25 -11.31
C THR A 308 -5.53 -6.09 -11.90
N SER A 309 -6.20 -5.14 -12.53
CA SER A 309 -5.66 -3.80 -12.75
C SER A 309 -6.32 -2.80 -11.81
N VAL A 310 -5.55 -1.79 -11.43
CA VAL A 310 -6.00 -0.69 -10.57
C VAL A 310 -5.65 0.61 -11.28
N GLU A 311 -6.59 1.54 -11.36
CA GLU A 311 -6.40 2.87 -11.93
C GLU A 311 -6.78 3.94 -10.93
N GLY A 312 -5.91 4.96 -10.80
CA GLY A 312 -6.11 6.12 -9.95
C GLY A 312 -5.28 7.31 -10.44
N ARG A 313 -5.29 8.39 -9.67
CA ARG A 313 -4.60 9.63 -10.01
C ARG A 313 -3.70 10.08 -8.88
N ALA A 314 -2.65 10.84 -9.23
CA ALA A 314 -1.80 11.49 -8.24
C ALA A 314 -1.50 12.94 -8.62
N TRP A 315 -1.09 13.70 -7.64
CA TRP A 315 -0.70 15.10 -7.77
C TRP A 315 0.56 15.37 -6.98
N ILE A 316 1.52 16.05 -7.62
CA ILE A 316 2.73 16.56 -6.96
C ILE A 316 2.33 17.75 -6.09
N THR A 317 2.79 17.76 -4.84
CA THR A 317 2.50 18.82 -3.85
C THR A 317 3.71 19.62 -3.45
N GLY A 318 4.92 19.09 -3.66
CA GLY A 318 6.17 19.80 -3.33
C GLY A 318 7.42 19.12 -3.86
N LEU A 319 8.50 19.89 -3.91
CA LEU A 319 9.85 19.42 -4.24
C LEU A 319 10.79 20.00 -3.19
N HIS A 320 11.57 19.17 -2.52
CA HIS A 320 12.48 19.63 -1.49
C HIS A 320 13.67 18.69 -1.28
N GLN A 321 14.60 19.13 -0.44
CA GLN A 321 15.70 18.32 0.04
C GLN A 321 15.53 18.04 1.52
N VAL A 322 15.72 16.80 1.90
CA VAL A 322 15.72 16.36 3.30
C VAL A 322 17.13 15.95 3.67
N GLY A 323 17.60 16.42 4.81
CA GLY A 323 18.91 16.09 5.32
C GLY A 323 18.97 16.12 6.84
N MET A 324 20.09 15.66 7.37
CA MET A 324 20.34 15.60 8.80
C MET A 324 21.50 16.52 9.19
N ASP A 325 21.25 17.43 10.11
CA ASP A 325 22.33 18.14 10.82
C ASP A 325 22.89 17.18 11.91
N PRO A 326 24.21 16.91 11.92
CA PRO A 326 24.80 16.02 12.92
C PRO A 326 24.66 16.48 14.37
N SER A 327 24.33 17.76 14.61
CA SER A 327 24.08 18.30 15.94
C SER A 327 22.61 18.21 16.38
N ASP A 328 21.70 17.81 15.47
CA ASP A 328 20.28 17.60 15.79
C ASP A 328 20.12 16.37 16.69
N PRO A 329 19.66 16.52 17.95
CA PRO A 329 19.45 15.39 18.85
C PRO A 329 18.36 14.42 18.35
N PHE A 330 17.48 14.87 17.44
CA PHE A 330 16.42 14.09 16.83
C PHE A 330 16.74 13.66 15.39
N GLY A 331 18.02 13.66 15.03
CA GLY A 331 18.46 13.31 13.68
C GLY A 331 18.01 11.93 13.19
N ALA A 332 17.83 10.97 14.10
CA ALA A 332 17.28 9.64 13.79
C ALA A 332 15.75 9.59 13.63
N GLY A 333 15.07 10.73 13.87
CA GLY A 333 13.61 10.76 13.95
C GLY A 333 13.05 10.15 15.24
N PHE A 334 11.82 10.50 15.55
CA PHE A 334 11.04 9.93 16.66
C PHE A 334 9.59 9.72 16.23
N ALA A 335 8.83 8.95 16.98
CA ALA A 335 7.39 8.81 16.84
C ALA A 335 6.72 8.94 18.21
N LEU A 336 5.73 9.83 18.29
CA LEU A 336 4.79 9.87 19.41
C LEU A 336 3.48 9.21 19.00
N HIS A 337 2.87 8.48 19.94
CA HIS A 337 1.71 7.64 19.66
C HIS A 337 0.38 8.28 20.08
N ASP A 338 0.33 9.60 20.08
CA ASP A 338 -0.86 10.39 20.43
C ASP A 338 -1.82 10.58 19.23
N THR A 339 -1.35 10.36 18.01
CA THR A 339 -2.11 10.57 16.77
C THR A 339 -2.59 9.28 16.08
N HIS A 340 -2.27 8.10 16.64
CA HIS A 340 -2.66 6.82 16.07
C HIS A 340 -2.97 5.78 17.15
N ALA A 341 -3.78 4.77 16.80
CA ALA A 341 -4.13 3.70 17.71
C ALA A 341 -3.02 2.64 17.79
N TRP A 342 -2.77 2.14 19.00
CA TRP A 342 -1.93 0.97 19.24
C TRP A 342 -2.81 -0.23 19.54
N GLY A 343 -2.51 -1.35 18.92
CA GLY A 343 -3.10 -2.62 19.27
C GLY A 343 -2.57 -3.14 20.60
N PRO A 344 -3.33 -3.98 21.31
CA PRO A 344 -2.95 -4.55 22.61
C PRO A 344 -1.65 -5.35 22.62
N GLY A 345 -1.11 -5.71 21.44
CA GLY A 345 0.14 -6.47 21.27
C GLY A 345 1.41 -5.65 21.05
N ASP A 346 1.29 -4.34 20.78
CA ASP A 346 2.42 -3.50 20.38
C ASP A 346 3.17 -2.84 21.55
N ARG A 347 2.80 -3.13 22.79
CA ARG A 347 3.56 -2.67 23.96
C ARG A 347 4.92 -3.34 23.97
N GLY A 348 5.92 -2.72 23.36
CA GLY A 348 7.30 -3.15 23.45
C GLY A 348 8.10 -3.31 22.18
N ARG A 349 7.56 -3.06 21.00
CA ARG A 349 8.40 -2.87 19.83
C ARG A 349 8.99 -1.46 19.89
N HIS A 350 10.19 -1.40 20.42
CA HIS A 350 10.94 -0.16 20.57
C HIS A 350 11.25 0.40 19.18
N PHE A 351 10.66 1.53 18.86
CA PHE A 351 11.04 2.38 17.71
C PHE A 351 12.22 3.32 18.07
N PHE A 352 13.06 2.90 19.02
CA PHE A 352 14.25 3.65 19.42
C PHE A 352 15.52 2.95 18.99
#